data_7941a1431e33053fdb430e245d927f1e
#
_entry.id   7941a1431e33053fdb430e245d927f1e
#
_cell.length_a   1.000
_cell.length_b   1.000
_cell.length_c   1.000
_cell.angle_alpha   90.00
_cell.angle_beta   90.00
_cell.angle_gamma   90.00
#
_symmetry.space_group_name_H-M   'P 1'
#
loop_
_entity.id
_entity.type
_entity.pdbx_description
1 polymer ?
#
loop_
_entity_poly.entity_id
_entity_poly.type
_entity_poly.pdbx_seq_one_letter_code
_entity_poly.pdbx_strand_id
1 'polypeptide(L)'
;NKTIEQAKEMLMADVRGNFASFIAKRNKNQPFCYWFGPTNVHRKWTKGSGKRLWNIDPDSLKGKMPPYLPDVPEVREDLADYFGEIAAFDAALGVLVKELERLGERENTIIVISGDHGPPGFPHGKCNLYDFGTRVPLLVAGPGIKGGRVVDDFTILPDLGPTFLEAGDVKVPSGMTARSLWRVLKSNREGLVDPARTQVFTGRERHVARAREGMLPY
;
A
#
# COMPACT_ATOMS: atom_id res chain seq x y z
N ASN A 1 25.87 -0.73 -20.65
CA ASN A 1 24.53 -1.24 -20.41
C ASN A 1 24.53 -2.01 -19.10
N LYS A 2 23.68 -1.63 -18.14
CA LYS A 2 23.52 -2.36 -16.89
C LYS A 2 22.66 -3.60 -17.10
N THR A 3 22.96 -4.69 -16.40
CA THR A 3 22.07 -5.86 -16.38
C THR A 3 20.82 -5.54 -15.56
N ILE A 4 19.78 -6.39 -15.70
CA ILE A 4 18.54 -6.26 -14.93
C ILE A 4 18.82 -6.35 -13.43
N GLU A 5 19.68 -7.29 -13.01
CA GLU A 5 20.10 -7.48 -11.64
C GLU A 5 20.79 -6.24 -11.08
N GLN A 6 21.72 -5.65 -11.84
CA GLN A 6 22.39 -4.41 -11.46
C GLN A 6 21.42 -3.24 -11.31
N ALA A 7 20.41 -3.14 -12.17
CA ALA A 7 19.39 -2.10 -12.07
C ALA A 7 18.51 -2.26 -10.82
N LYS A 8 18.10 -3.50 -10.52
CA LYS A 8 17.36 -3.82 -9.28
C LYS A 8 18.21 -3.55 -8.04
N GLU A 9 19.46 -3.99 -8.04
CA GLU A 9 20.39 -3.76 -6.92
C GLU A 9 20.58 -2.26 -6.64
N MET A 10 20.73 -1.45 -7.66
CA MET A 10 20.85 0.01 -7.51
C MET A 10 19.58 0.62 -6.90
N LEU A 11 18.39 0.22 -7.39
CA LEU A 11 17.13 0.69 -6.83
C LEU A 11 17.01 0.33 -5.34
N MET A 12 17.38 -0.90 -4.98
CA MET A 12 17.36 -1.35 -3.58
C MET A 12 18.42 -0.65 -2.74
N ALA A 13 19.58 -0.29 -3.31
CA ALA A 13 20.60 0.50 -2.65
C ALA A 13 20.10 1.93 -2.37
N ASP A 14 19.38 2.55 -3.29
CA ASP A 14 18.78 3.87 -3.09
C ASP A 14 17.72 3.84 -1.97
N VAL A 15 16.86 2.83 -1.93
CA VAL A 15 15.89 2.63 -0.85
C VAL A 15 16.60 2.52 0.51
N ARG A 16 17.64 1.69 0.58
CA ARG A 16 18.47 1.53 1.79
C ARG A 16 19.14 2.83 2.19
N GLY A 17 19.74 3.54 1.24
CA GLY A 17 20.45 4.80 1.48
C GLY A 17 19.52 5.90 1.99
N ASN A 18 18.33 6.03 1.43
CA ASN A 18 17.32 6.98 1.88
C ASN A 18 16.87 6.69 3.32
N PHE A 19 16.60 5.44 3.64
CA PHE A 19 16.22 5.05 5.00
C PHE A 19 17.37 5.26 5.99
N ALA A 20 18.58 4.86 5.63
CA ALA A 20 19.77 5.09 6.46
C ALA A 20 20.01 6.58 6.75
N SER A 21 19.83 7.43 5.74
CA SER A 21 19.93 8.89 5.88
C SER A 21 18.88 9.47 6.81
N PHE A 22 17.66 8.95 6.77
CA PHE A 22 16.58 9.30 7.71
C PHE A 22 16.95 8.89 9.14
N ILE A 23 17.36 7.65 9.34
CA ILE A 23 17.71 7.11 10.67
C ILE A 23 18.91 7.84 11.27
N ALA A 24 19.92 8.21 10.46
CA ALA A 24 21.08 8.94 10.95
C ALA A 24 20.74 10.34 11.51
N LYS A 25 19.65 10.93 11.05
CA LYS A 25 19.19 12.26 11.48
C LYS A 25 18.23 12.22 12.67
N ARG A 26 17.72 11.04 13.04
CA ARG A 26 16.76 10.92 14.15
C ARG A 26 17.43 11.15 15.50
N ASN A 27 16.68 11.72 16.44
CA ASN A 27 17.04 11.62 17.85
C ASN A 27 16.71 10.21 18.35
N LYS A 28 17.72 9.45 18.81
CA LYS A 28 17.58 8.06 19.25
C LYS A 28 16.61 7.88 20.43
N ASN A 29 16.37 8.91 21.20
CA ASN A 29 15.48 8.90 22.37
C ASN A 29 14.03 9.26 22.01
N GLN A 30 13.74 9.43 20.71
CA GLN A 30 12.40 9.76 20.23
C GLN A 30 11.88 8.68 19.28
N PRO A 31 10.58 8.36 19.29
CA PRO A 31 9.97 7.54 18.29
C PRO A 31 10.11 8.18 16.90
N PHE A 32 10.03 7.39 15.85
CA PHE A 32 10.06 7.87 14.48
C PHE A 32 8.80 7.44 13.71
N CYS A 33 8.49 8.22 12.68
CA CYS A 33 7.53 7.85 11.67
C CYS A 33 8.22 7.99 10.30
N TYR A 34 8.32 6.89 9.56
CA TYR A 34 8.90 6.88 8.22
C TYR A 34 7.82 6.58 7.19
N TRP A 35 7.58 7.52 6.31
CA TRP A 35 6.66 7.35 5.19
C TRP A 35 7.45 6.88 3.97
N PHE A 36 7.17 5.67 3.51
CA PHE A 36 7.72 5.12 2.27
C PHE A 36 6.64 5.13 1.20
N GLY A 37 6.69 6.12 0.31
CA GLY A 37 5.74 6.32 -0.78
C GLY A 37 6.46 6.38 -2.13
N PRO A 38 6.90 5.24 -2.69
CA PRO A 38 7.50 5.21 -4.02
C PRO A 38 6.43 5.46 -5.09
N THR A 39 6.88 5.83 -6.31
CA THR A 39 5.98 6.01 -7.45
C THR A 39 5.46 4.71 -8.06
N ASN A 40 6.08 3.57 -7.75
CA ASN A 40 5.52 2.25 -8.04
C ASN A 40 4.19 2.13 -7.22
N VAL A 41 3.28 1.71 -7.83
CA VAL A 41 2.66 1.06 -8.91
C VAL A 41 1.96 2.01 -9.91
N HIS A 42 2.22 3.30 -9.87
CA HIS A 42 1.59 4.27 -10.77
C HIS A 42 2.05 4.07 -12.23
N ARG A 43 1.17 4.30 -13.20
CA ARG A 43 1.57 4.35 -14.61
C ARG A 43 2.53 5.54 -14.86
N LYS A 44 3.49 5.45 -15.85
CA LYS A 44 3.48 4.47 -16.96
C LYS A 44 4.34 3.26 -16.61
N TRP A 45 3.87 2.07 -17.00
CA TRP A 45 4.66 0.85 -16.91
C TRP A 45 5.38 0.59 -18.25
N THR A 46 6.56 0.00 -18.18
CA THR A 46 7.27 -0.39 -19.40
C THR A 46 6.71 -1.72 -19.90
N LYS A 47 6.23 -1.75 -21.12
CA LYS A 47 5.65 -2.95 -21.75
C LYS A 47 6.59 -4.15 -21.63
N GLY A 48 6.07 -5.27 -21.15
CA GLY A 48 6.79 -6.53 -20.93
C GLY A 48 7.73 -6.51 -19.71
N SER A 49 7.68 -5.47 -18.87
CA SER A 49 8.53 -5.36 -17.68
C SER A 49 8.21 -6.43 -16.63
N GLY A 50 6.97 -6.78 -16.45
CA GLY A 50 6.54 -7.80 -15.49
C GLY A 50 7.19 -9.14 -15.78
N LYS A 51 7.16 -9.61 -17.03
CA LYS A 51 7.82 -10.84 -17.45
C LYS A 51 9.35 -10.72 -17.39
N ARG A 52 9.90 -9.65 -17.96
CA ARG A 52 11.35 -9.48 -18.09
C ARG A 52 12.06 -9.26 -16.75
N LEU A 53 11.48 -8.46 -15.85
CA LEU A 53 12.13 -8.10 -14.60
C LEU A 53 11.75 -9.03 -13.44
N TRP A 54 10.53 -9.56 -13.44
CA TRP A 54 9.96 -10.27 -12.30
C TRP A 54 9.47 -11.68 -12.63
N ASN A 55 9.69 -12.13 -13.87
CA ASN A 55 9.27 -13.45 -14.37
C ASN A 55 7.76 -13.72 -14.22
N ILE A 56 6.96 -12.66 -14.31
CA ILE A 56 5.49 -12.76 -14.28
C ILE A 56 5.01 -12.99 -15.69
N ASP A 57 4.67 -14.26 -16.00
CA ASP A 57 4.21 -14.62 -17.33
C ASP A 57 2.75 -14.19 -17.54
N PRO A 58 2.45 -13.32 -18.55
CA PRO A 58 1.08 -12.93 -18.88
C PRO A 58 0.16 -14.12 -19.14
N ASP A 59 0.66 -15.20 -19.73
CA ASP A 59 -0.15 -16.39 -20.03
C ASP A 59 -0.56 -17.16 -18.77
N SER A 60 0.12 -16.96 -17.65
CA SER A 60 -0.31 -17.51 -16.37
C SER A 60 -1.63 -16.91 -15.85
N LEU A 61 -2.04 -15.77 -16.39
CA LEU A 61 -3.28 -15.05 -16.07
C LEU A 61 -4.47 -15.51 -16.91
N LYS A 62 -4.24 -16.29 -17.97
CA LYS A 62 -5.30 -16.81 -18.84
C LYS A 62 -6.33 -17.59 -18.02
N GLY A 63 -7.61 -17.25 -18.18
CA GLY A 63 -8.71 -17.82 -17.42
C GLY A 63 -8.81 -17.38 -15.95
N LYS A 64 -7.97 -16.44 -15.52
CA LYS A 64 -7.95 -15.90 -14.14
C LYS A 64 -8.17 -14.39 -14.09
N MET A 65 -8.51 -13.80 -15.23
CA MET A 65 -8.75 -12.36 -15.31
C MET A 65 -9.99 -11.97 -14.51
N PRO A 66 -10.02 -10.78 -13.86
CA PRO A 66 -11.25 -10.24 -13.31
C PRO A 66 -12.34 -10.21 -14.38
N PRO A 67 -13.62 -10.51 -14.04
CA PRO A 67 -14.70 -10.67 -15.02
C PRO A 67 -15.03 -9.40 -15.82
N TYR A 68 -14.60 -8.24 -15.35
CA TYR A 68 -14.74 -6.95 -16.02
C TYR A 68 -13.54 -6.55 -16.88
N LEU A 69 -12.50 -7.40 -16.98
CA LEU A 69 -11.37 -7.20 -17.86
C LEU A 69 -11.39 -8.24 -18.99
N PRO A 70 -11.19 -7.84 -20.26
CA PRO A 70 -11.06 -8.78 -21.37
C PRO A 70 -9.88 -9.72 -21.17
N ASP A 71 -10.10 -11.02 -21.34
CA ASP A 71 -9.01 -12.01 -21.29
C ASP A 71 -8.33 -12.14 -22.67
N VAL A 72 -7.60 -11.08 -23.04
CA VAL A 72 -6.81 -11.02 -24.27
C VAL A 72 -5.33 -10.79 -23.94
N PRO A 73 -4.40 -11.18 -24.85
CA PRO A 73 -2.96 -11.10 -24.58
C PRO A 73 -2.50 -9.72 -24.10
N GLU A 74 -2.99 -8.66 -24.73
CA GLU A 74 -2.59 -7.28 -24.43
C GLU A 74 -2.98 -6.85 -23.00
N VAL A 75 -4.18 -7.25 -22.54
CA VAL A 75 -4.65 -6.92 -21.19
C VAL A 75 -3.95 -7.78 -20.13
N ARG A 76 -3.66 -9.04 -20.46
CA ARG A 76 -2.85 -9.90 -19.57
C ARG A 76 -1.42 -9.36 -19.42
N GLU A 77 -0.81 -8.89 -20.53
CA GLU A 77 0.53 -8.28 -20.48
C GLU A 77 0.54 -7.02 -19.63
N ASP A 78 -0.44 -6.14 -19.81
CA ASP A 78 -0.57 -4.90 -19.02
C ASP A 78 -0.78 -5.19 -17.52
N LEU A 79 -1.59 -6.21 -17.19
CA LEU A 79 -1.78 -6.63 -15.80
C LEU A 79 -0.52 -7.30 -15.22
N ALA A 80 0.22 -8.07 -16.01
CA ALA A 80 1.49 -8.64 -15.59
C ALA A 80 2.55 -7.56 -15.32
N ASP A 81 2.57 -6.48 -16.10
CA ASP A 81 3.43 -5.33 -15.87
C ASP A 81 3.05 -4.60 -14.57
N TYR A 82 1.76 -4.44 -14.30
CA TYR A 82 1.27 -3.92 -13.02
C TYR A 82 1.74 -4.79 -11.84
N PHE A 83 1.63 -6.10 -11.95
CA PHE A 83 2.14 -7.02 -10.91
C PHE A 83 3.67 -6.93 -10.77
N GLY A 84 4.39 -6.61 -11.84
CA GLY A 84 5.82 -6.32 -11.80
C GLY A 84 6.15 -5.11 -10.93
N GLU A 85 5.34 -4.05 -11.01
CA GLU A 85 5.49 -2.88 -10.15
C GLU A 85 5.19 -3.18 -8.66
N ILE A 86 4.20 -4.05 -8.41
CA ILE A 86 3.91 -4.54 -7.04
C ILE A 86 5.11 -5.35 -6.51
N ALA A 87 5.70 -6.22 -7.33
CA ALA A 87 6.88 -7.00 -6.94
C ALA A 87 8.10 -6.10 -6.66
N ALA A 88 8.25 -4.99 -7.38
CA ALA A 88 9.29 -3.99 -7.10
C ALA A 88 9.06 -3.31 -5.75
N PHE A 89 7.82 -2.94 -5.44
CA PHE A 89 7.45 -2.38 -4.14
C PHE A 89 7.71 -3.37 -3.00
N ASP A 90 7.31 -4.63 -3.17
CA ASP A 90 7.51 -5.70 -2.18
C ASP A 90 9.02 -5.93 -1.90
N ALA A 91 9.84 -5.96 -2.95
CA ALA A 91 11.28 -6.08 -2.80
C ALA A 91 11.88 -4.89 -2.02
N ALA A 92 11.43 -3.67 -2.31
CA ALA A 92 11.87 -2.46 -1.59
C ALA A 92 11.44 -2.50 -0.11
N LEU A 93 10.21 -2.95 0.18
CA LEU A 93 9.74 -3.17 1.54
C LEU A 93 10.62 -4.19 2.28
N GLY A 94 10.99 -5.29 1.61
CA GLY A 94 11.91 -6.29 2.16
C GLY A 94 13.27 -5.71 2.56
N VAL A 95 13.77 -4.71 1.82
CA VAL A 95 14.99 -3.97 2.20
C VAL A 95 14.77 -3.18 3.50
N LEU A 96 13.66 -2.46 3.61
CA LEU A 96 13.35 -1.66 4.82
C LEU A 96 13.18 -2.54 6.06
N VAL A 97 12.51 -3.68 5.93
CA VAL A 97 12.35 -4.66 7.03
C VAL A 97 13.71 -5.17 7.50
N LYS A 98 14.60 -5.57 6.57
CA LYS A 98 15.96 -6.01 6.90
C LYS A 98 16.80 -4.91 7.59
N GLU A 99 16.62 -3.66 7.20
CA GLU A 99 17.30 -2.54 7.87
C GLU A 99 16.78 -2.33 9.29
N LEU A 100 15.46 -2.48 9.52
CA LEU A 100 14.89 -2.46 10.88
C LEU A 100 15.43 -3.60 11.74
N GLU A 101 15.56 -4.80 11.18
CA GLU A 101 16.16 -5.95 11.86
C GLU A 101 17.62 -5.69 12.22
N ARG A 102 18.42 -5.18 11.27
CA ARG A 102 19.83 -4.81 11.49
C ARG A 102 20.02 -3.75 12.58
N LEU A 103 19.06 -2.86 12.72
CA LEU A 103 19.05 -1.80 13.73
C LEU A 103 18.52 -2.27 15.10
N GLY A 104 17.96 -3.48 15.18
CA GLY A 104 17.28 -3.97 16.40
C GLY A 104 15.94 -3.29 16.66
N GLU A 105 15.37 -2.61 15.66
CA GLU A 105 14.13 -1.82 15.80
C GLU A 105 12.88 -2.57 15.29
N ARG A 106 13.06 -3.75 14.66
CA ARG A 106 11.94 -4.49 14.05
C ARG A 106 10.84 -4.82 15.05
N GLU A 107 11.21 -5.28 16.24
CA GLU A 107 10.27 -5.69 17.29
C GLU A 107 9.65 -4.48 18.04
N ASN A 108 10.12 -3.28 17.76
CA ASN A 108 9.62 -2.02 18.32
C ASN A 108 9.00 -1.11 17.24
N THR A 109 8.71 -1.63 16.06
CA THR A 109 8.17 -0.86 14.93
C THR A 109 6.88 -1.46 14.42
N ILE A 110 5.84 -0.62 14.33
CA ILE A 110 4.60 -0.95 13.62
C ILE A 110 4.82 -0.68 12.13
N ILE A 111 4.63 -1.69 11.31
CA ILE A 111 4.69 -1.60 9.86
C ILE A 111 3.28 -1.66 9.32
N VAL A 112 2.90 -0.65 8.53
CA VAL A 112 1.61 -0.61 7.83
C VAL A 112 1.87 -0.55 6.33
N ILE A 113 1.18 -1.41 5.59
CA ILE A 113 1.26 -1.48 4.13
C ILE A 113 -0.14 -1.28 3.57
N SER A 114 -0.28 -0.32 2.67
CA SER A 114 -1.55 -0.07 1.97
C SER A 114 -1.30 0.55 0.59
N GLY A 115 -2.34 0.57 -0.24
CA GLY A 115 -2.44 1.47 -1.39
C GLY A 115 -3.36 2.64 -1.06
N ASP A 116 -3.32 3.70 -1.85
CA ASP A 116 -4.21 4.86 -1.73
C ASP A 116 -5.53 4.63 -2.48
N HIS A 117 -5.49 3.92 -3.59
CA HIS A 117 -6.64 3.53 -4.43
C HIS A 117 -6.24 2.39 -5.38
N GLY A 118 -7.20 1.90 -6.18
CA GLY A 118 -6.96 0.88 -7.19
C GLY A 118 -6.11 1.37 -8.38
N PRO A 119 -5.68 0.44 -9.27
CA PRO A 119 -4.74 0.74 -10.34
C PRO A 119 -5.31 1.69 -11.39
N PRO A 120 -4.49 2.61 -11.92
CA PRO A 120 -4.89 3.50 -12.99
C PRO A 120 -4.95 2.77 -14.35
N GLY A 121 -5.86 3.24 -15.24
CA GLY A 121 -5.95 2.76 -16.61
C GLY A 121 -6.71 1.47 -16.84
N PHE A 122 -7.22 0.84 -15.79
CA PHE A 122 -8.15 -0.27 -15.89
C PHE A 122 -9.59 0.20 -15.64
N PRO A 123 -10.59 -0.39 -16.32
CA PRO A 123 -12.00 -0.21 -15.95
C PRO A 123 -12.21 -0.52 -14.46
N HIS A 124 -13.07 0.25 -13.80
CA HIS A 124 -13.40 0.09 -12.39
C HIS A 124 -12.25 0.35 -11.39
N GLY A 125 -11.04 0.67 -11.87
CA GLY A 125 -9.87 1.01 -11.06
C GLY A 125 -9.90 2.45 -10.53
N LYS A 126 -8.74 3.13 -10.55
CA LYS A 126 -8.58 4.52 -10.08
C LYS A 126 -9.71 5.43 -10.57
N CYS A 127 -10.20 6.32 -9.70
CA CYS A 127 -11.31 7.25 -9.95
C CYS A 127 -12.68 6.58 -10.11
N ASN A 128 -12.85 5.36 -9.65
CA ASN A 128 -14.15 4.67 -9.63
C ASN A 128 -14.48 4.20 -8.21
N LEU A 129 -15.78 4.01 -7.92
CA LEU A 129 -16.27 3.60 -6.60
C LEU A 129 -16.56 2.09 -6.52
N TYR A 130 -16.07 1.31 -7.48
CA TYR A 130 -16.10 -0.15 -7.43
C TYR A 130 -14.97 -0.68 -6.54
N ASP A 131 -15.10 -1.90 -6.07
CA ASP A 131 -14.08 -2.56 -5.22
C ASP A 131 -12.67 -2.45 -5.80
N PHE A 132 -12.52 -2.62 -7.11
CA PHE A 132 -11.21 -2.50 -7.77
C PHE A 132 -10.61 -1.09 -7.72
N GLY A 133 -11.43 -0.08 -7.46
CA GLY A 133 -11.00 1.31 -7.29
C GLY A 133 -10.79 1.74 -5.84
N THR A 134 -11.53 1.14 -4.91
CA THR A 134 -11.61 1.62 -3.52
C THR A 134 -11.13 0.61 -2.46
N ARG A 135 -11.22 -0.70 -2.75
CA ARG A 135 -10.79 -1.75 -1.83
C ARG A 135 -9.30 -1.99 -1.97
N VAL A 136 -8.52 -1.28 -1.18
CA VAL A 136 -7.06 -1.43 -1.13
C VAL A 136 -6.64 -2.44 -0.05
N PRO A 137 -5.48 -3.08 -0.18
CA PRO A 137 -4.94 -3.91 0.89
C PRO A 137 -4.63 -3.06 2.11
N LEU A 138 -4.80 -3.61 3.30
CA LEU A 138 -4.31 -3.05 4.55
C LEU A 138 -3.68 -4.17 5.37
N LEU A 139 -2.35 -4.16 5.47
CA LEU A 139 -1.61 -5.11 6.27
C LEU A 139 -0.92 -4.36 7.42
N VAL A 140 -0.99 -4.92 8.62
CA VAL A 140 -0.37 -4.31 9.80
C VAL A 140 0.39 -5.39 10.56
N ALA A 141 1.64 -5.09 10.88
CA ALA A 141 2.50 -5.94 11.72
C ALA A 141 3.24 -5.08 12.73
N GLY A 142 3.43 -5.58 13.95
CA GLY A 142 4.18 -4.84 14.97
C GLY A 142 4.03 -5.42 16.37
N PRO A 143 4.60 -4.75 17.36
CA PRO A 143 4.62 -5.23 18.75
C PRO A 143 3.22 -5.43 19.30
N GLY A 144 2.97 -6.63 19.83
CA GLY A 144 1.70 -7.02 20.43
C GLY A 144 0.52 -7.11 19.46
N ILE A 145 0.80 -7.18 18.15
CA ILE A 145 -0.20 -7.45 17.11
C ILE A 145 -0.04 -8.91 16.68
N LYS A 146 -1.09 -9.72 16.89
CA LYS A 146 -1.09 -11.13 16.48
C LYS A 146 -1.09 -11.21 14.94
N GLY A 147 -0.05 -11.80 14.38
CA GLY A 147 0.06 -12.05 12.94
C GLY A 147 -0.79 -13.24 12.47
N GLY A 148 -0.90 -13.40 11.15
CA GLY A 148 -1.54 -14.53 10.49
C GLY A 148 -3.07 -14.56 10.58
N ARG A 149 -3.73 -13.47 10.99
CA ARG A 149 -5.20 -13.37 11.07
C ARG A 149 -5.77 -12.45 10.01
N VAL A 150 -7.01 -12.69 9.64
CA VAL A 150 -7.81 -11.83 8.76
C VAL A 150 -8.91 -11.16 9.59
N VAL A 151 -9.07 -9.86 9.39
CA VAL A 151 -10.07 -9.02 10.04
C VAL A 151 -11.00 -8.47 8.98
N ASP A 152 -12.31 -8.63 9.18
CA ASP A 152 -13.36 -8.27 8.21
C ASP A 152 -14.07 -6.94 8.58
N ASP A 153 -13.61 -6.25 9.62
CA ASP A 153 -14.15 -4.95 10.00
C ASP A 153 -13.96 -3.92 8.89
N PHE A 154 -15.00 -3.15 8.61
CA PHE A 154 -14.89 -2.03 7.69
C PHE A 154 -13.90 -0.99 8.21
N THR A 155 -12.91 -0.66 7.38
CA THR A 155 -11.86 0.32 7.69
C THR A 155 -11.68 1.30 6.53
N ILE A 156 -11.21 2.50 6.86
CA ILE A 156 -10.80 3.52 5.89
C ILE A 156 -9.39 4.00 6.24
N LEU A 157 -8.63 4.45 5.25
CA LEU A 157 -7.25 4.91 5.49
C LEU A 157 -7.14 6.03 6.53
N PRO A 158 -8.10 6.98 6.64
CA PRO A 158 -8.11 7.96 7.73
C PRO A 158 -8.10 7.35 9.15
N ASP A 159 -8.57 6.12 9.33
CA ASP A 159 -8.54 5.42 10.63
C ASP A 159 -7.12 5.17 11.14
N LEU A 160 -6.12 5.19 10.25
CA LEU A 160 -4.71 5.08 10.63
C LEU A 160 -4.21 6.27 11.44
N GLY A 161 -4.76 7.47 11.22
CA GLY A 161 -4.36 8.67 11.96
C GLY A 161 -4.53 8.50 13.46
N PRO A 162 -5.76 8.31 13.98
CA PRO A 162 -5.99 8.08 15.41
C PRO A 162 -5.33 6.79 15.91
N THR A 163 -5.15 5.77 15.04
CA THR A 163 -4.45 4.52 15.39
C THR A 163 -2.98 4.78 15.73
N PHE A 164 -2.28 5.59 14.94
CA PHE A 164 -0.88 5.93 15.21
C PHE A 164 -0.71 6.79 16.45
N LEU A 165 -1.66 7.71 16.71
CA LEU A 165 -1.65 8.51 17.94
C LEU A 165 -1.80 7.61 19.18
N GLU A 166 -2.78 6.71 19.20
CA GLU A 166 -2.95 5.76 20.30
C GLU A 166 -1.76 4.81 20.47
N ALA A 167 -1.17 4.33 19.37
CA ALA A 167 0.02 3.49 19.43
C ALA A 167 1.23 4.23 20.03
N GLY A 168 1.30 5.55 19.86
CA GLY A 168 2.32 6.42 20.44
C GLY A 168 1.96 7.00 21.80
N ASP A 169 0.88 6.51 22.44
CA ASP A 169 0.35 7.03 23.72
C ASP A 169 0.04 8.55 23.66
N VAL A 170 -0.44 9.01 22.51
CA VAL A 170 -0.85 10.40 22.28
C VAL A 170 -2.37 10.50 22.24
N LYS A 171 -2.92 11.45 22.97
CA LYS A 171 -4.38 11.70 22.99
C LYS A 171 -4.88 12.08 21.60
N VAL A 172 -5.88 11.35 21.12
CA VAL A 172 -6.56 11.67 19.85
C VAL A 172 -7.32 12.99 19.97
N PRO A 173 -7.10 13.97 19.09
CA PRO A 173 -7.84 15.23 19.08
C PRO A 173 -9.35 15.01 18.88
N SER A 174 -10.18 15.78 19.59
CA SER A 174 -11.65 15.66 19.55
C SER A 174 -12.25 15.98 18.17
N GLY A 175 -11.56 16.76 17.34
CA GLY A 175 -11.99 17.06 15.96
C GLY A 175 -11.72 15.94 14.95
N MET A 176 -11.05 14.86 15.34
CA MET A 176 -10.76 13.74 14.46
C MET A 176 -11.96 12.80 14.41
N THR A 177 -12.60 12.69 13.25
CA THR A 177 -13.83 11.90 13.05
C THR A 177 -13.57 10.42 12.72
N ALA A 178 -12.35 10.10 12.29
CA ALA A 178 -11.93 8.73 12.01
C ALA A 178 -11.80 7.92 13.32
N ARG A 179 -11.97 6.60 13.22
CA ARG A 179 -11.98 5.70 14.38
C ARG A 179 -10.72 4.86 14.43
N SER A 180 -9.99 4.94 15.53
CA SER A 180 -8.79 4.12 15.72
C SER A 180 -9.05 2.62 15.54
N LEU A 181 -8.09 1.96 14.92
CA LEU A 181 -8.02 0.50 14.76
C LEU A 181 -7.29 -0.17 15.94
N TRP A 182 -6.77 0.59 16.92
CA TRP A 182 -5.86 0.06 17.93
C TRP A 182 -6.45 -1.12 18.70
N ARG A 183 -7.72 -1.03 19.13
CA ARG A 183 -8.42 -2.15 19.77
C ARG A 183 -8.55 -3.39 18.89
N VAL A 184 -8.81 -3.19 17.60
CA VAL A 184 -8.90 -4.27 16.61
C VAL A 184 -7.54 -4.93 16.41
N LEU A 185 -6.49 -4.14 16.29
CA LEU A 185 -5.11 -4.61 16.13
C LEU A 185 -4.61 -5.39 17.33
N LYS A 186 -4.94 -4.94 18.56
CA LYS A 186 -4.54 -5.60 19.82
C LYS A 186 -5.42 -6.80 20.18
N SER A 187 -6.52 -7.04 19.48
CA SER A 187 -7.36 -8.23 19.65
C SER A 187 -6.66 -9.47 19.07
N ASN A 188 -6.96 -10.64 19.63
CA ASN A 188 -6.57 -11.92 19.06
C ASN A 188 -7.66 -12.55 18.16
N ARG A 189 -8.80 -11.88 18.00
CA ARG A 189 -9.95 -12.36 17.22
C ARG A 189 -9.74 -12.18 15.72
N GLU A 190 -10.40 -13.01 14.93
CA GLU A 190 -10.49 -12.96 13.48
C GLU A 190 -11.92 -12.61 13.05
N GLY A 191 -12.12 -12.34 11.76
CA GLY A 191 -13.42 -11.94 11.23
C GLY A 191 -13.84 -10.56 11.74
N LEU A 192 -15.12 -10.43 12.10
CA LEU A 192 -15.67 -9.20 12.68
C LEU A 192 -15.24 -9.06 14.14
N VAL A 193 -14.36 -8.12 14.41
CA VAL A 193 -13.79 -7.86 15.74
C VAL A 193 -14.55 -6.77 16.45
N ASP A 194 -14.85 -5.66 15.77
CA ASP A 194 -15.62 -4.52 16.27
C ASP A 194 -16.99 -4.44 15.60
N PRO A 195 -18.08 -4.89 16.26
CA PRO A 195 -19.42 -4.92 15.66
C PRO A 195 -19.98 -3.53 15.34
N ALA A 196 -19.35 -2.45 15.82
CA ALA A 196 -19.75 -1.08 15.47
C ALA A 196 -19.19 -0.61 14.11
N ARG A 197 -18.31 -1.38 13.47
CA ARG A 197 -17.74 -1.08 12.14
C ARG A 197 -18.58 -1.71 11.03
N THR A 198 -19.81 -1.26 10.90
CA THR A 198 -20.80 -1.87 9.98
C THR A 198 -20.82 -1.25 8.59
N GLN A 199 -20.18 -0.09 8.41
CA GLN A 199 -20.21 0.63 7.13
C GLN A 199 -19.01 1.57 6.99
N VAL A 200 -18.66 1.85 5.73
CA VAL A 200 -17.74 2.91 5.33
C VAL A 200 -18.38 3.74 4.22
N PHE A 201 -17.94 4.98 4.10
CA PHE A 201 -18.35 5.85 3.03
C PHE A 201 -17.15 6.11 2.11
N THR A 202 -17.38 5.94 0.82
CA THR A 202 -16.41 6.30 -0.23
C THR A 202 -17.02 7.37 -1.10
N GLY A 203 -16.20 8.34 -1.51
CA GLY A 203 -16.64 9.44 -2.35
C GLY A 203 -15.71 9.63 -3.53
N ARG A 204 -16.23 10.24 -4.57
CA ARG A 204 -15.46 10.60 -5.75
C ARG A 204 -15.83 12.00 -6.17
N GLU A 205 -14.81 12.83 -6.31
CA GLU A 205 -14.91 14.09 -7.00
C GLU A 205 -14.41 13.97 -8.44
N ARG A 206 -14.76 14.98 -9.26
CA ARG A 206 -14.32 15.01 -10.65
C ARG A 206 -12.80 15.12 -10.74
N HIS A 207 -12.16 14.07 -11.24
CA HIS A 207 -10.71 13.98 -11.35
C HIS A 207 -10.29 14.01 -12.82
N VAL A 208 -10.45 15.19 -13.48
CA VAL A 208 -10.06 15.37 -14.88
C VAL A 208 -9.52 16.78 -15.12
N ALA A 209 -8.79 16.95 -16.23
CA ALA A 209 -8.20 18.23 -16.64
C ALA A 209 -9.22 19.39 -16.66
N ARG A 210 -10.47 19.11 -17.04
CA ARG A 210 -11.56 20.11 -17.08
C ARG A 210 -11.85 20.77 -15.72
N ALA A 211 -11.63 20.08 -14.60
CA ALA A 211 -11.73 20.70 -13.28
C ALA A 211 -10.67 21.78 -13.07
N ARG A 212 -9.49 21.63 -13.70
CA ARG A 212 -8.41 22.62 -13.69
C ARG A 212 -8.70 23.81 -14.61
N GLU A 213 -9.61 23.66 -15.55
CA GLU A 213 -10.06 24.70 -16.49
C GLU A 213 -11.26 25.50 -15.94
N GLY A 214 -11.58 25.39 -14.66
CA GLY A 214 -12.66 26.15 -14.00
C GLY A 214 -14.06 25.57 -14.21
N MET A 215 -14.18 24.35 -14.74
CA MET A 215 -15.47 23.65 -14.78
C MET A 215 -15.78 23.05 -13.41
N LEU A 216 -16.95 23.43 -12.85
CA LEU A 216 -17.41 22.90 -11.59
C LEU A 216 -17.56 21.36 -11.66
N PRO A 217 -17.16 20.63 -10.61
CA PRO A 217 -17.54 19.23 -10.46
C PRO A 217 -19.07 19.13 -10.35
N TYR A 218 -19.65 18.07 -10.92
CA TYR A 218 -21.08 17.81 -10.77
C TYR A 218 -21.39 17.27 -9.39
#